data_e1238e2e8901759d2c5777c9c0812075
#
_entry.id   e1238e2e8901759d2c5777c9c0812075
#
_cell.length_a   1.000
_cell.length_b   1.000
_cell.length_c   1.000
_cell.angle_alpha   90.00
_cell.angle_beta   90.00
_cell.angle_gamma   90.00
#
_symmetry.space_group_name_H-M   'P 1'
#
loop_
_entity.id
_entity.type
_entity.pdbx_description
1 polymer ?
#
loop_
_entity_poly.entity_id
_entity_poly.type
_entity_poly.pdbx_seq_one_letter_code
_entity_poly.pdbx_strand_id
1 'polypeptide(L)'
;KYAEKQANEKAKGKPLKEKLHLIKLGTEDKKTFEGVGGFSFNKEASSHLVINLPKEGNGEAKGADLLIYHLASGKSQNLGNVREHAVNKAGTHLAYSVDAANSQGNGLYLLTMATNSIQVLDSDEAGYQSINWTEKGDAFAALKMKKDKKYKQDKGTVLGVKNLSNPQLSLYEPAKDSTGFDQKYTISPNRRPMWSEDLSRLFYGIHPLVLAEKETPKKAVNEDSVKTAESENLAKIMADTTIKSIADLQKAIGKLNSGKSDDKKSNDAKKPDMTIWHWQ
;
A
#
# COMPACT_ATOMS: atom_id res chain seq x y z
N LYS A 1 -6.42 -36.14 1.76
CA LYS A 1 -5.88 -35.73 0.40
C LYS A 1 -5.75 -34.23 0.21
N TYR A 2 -6.80 -33.40 0.55
CA TYR A 2 -6.72 -31.93 0.39
C TYR A 2 -5.76 -31.31 1.41
N ALA A 3 -5.88 -31.67 2.68
CA ALA A 3 -5.01 -31.18 3.75
C ALA A 3 -3.54 -31.60 3.55
N GLU A 4 -3.28 -32.82 3.08
CA GLU A 4 -1.93 -33.26 2.75
C GLU A 4 -1.31 -32.52 1.57
N LYS A 5 -2.12 -32.20 0.54
CA LYS A 5 -1.66 -31.39 -0.60
C LYS A 5 -1.31 -29.97 -0.14
N GLN A 6 -2.12 -29.37 0.73
CA GLN A 6 -1.84 -28.06 1.33
C GLN A 6 -0.56 -28.07 2.18
N ALA A 7 -0.38 -29.11 3.02
CA ALA A 7 0.82 -29.25 3.85
C ALA A 7 2.09 -29.39 2.98
N ASN A 8 2.02 -30.16 1.89
CA ASN A 8 3.14 -30.34 0.96
C ASN A 8 3.46 -29.05 0.16
N GLU A 9 2.46 -28.28 -0.24
CA GLU A 9 2.68 -27.00 -0.93
C GLU A 9 3.28 -25.94 0.02
N LYS A 10 2.80 -25.90 1.27
CA LYS A 10 3.34 -25.02 2.33
C LYS A 10 4.79 -25.38 2.67
N ALA A 11 5.12 -26.67 2.75
CA ALA A 11 6.49 -27.15 2.97
C ALA A 11 7.44 -26.78 1.81
N LYS A 12 6.92 -26.58 0.59
CA LYS A 12 7.67 -26.11 -0.59
C LYS A 12 7.76 -24.60 -0.70
N GLY A 13 7.27 -23.83 0.31
CA GLY A 13 7.28 -22.35 0.32
C GLY A 13 6.35 -21.72 -0.73
N LYS A 14 5.43 -22.49 -1.33
CA LYS A 14 4.44 -21.95 -2.26
C LYS A 14 3.25 -21.38 -1.49
N PRO A 15 2.74 -20.19 -1.85
CA PRO A 15 1.53 -19.66 -1.24
C PRO A 15 0.35 -20.60 -1.50
N LEU A 16 -0.41 -20.88 -0.46
CA LEU A 16 -1.62 -21.69 -0.56
C LEU A 16 -2.67 -20.94 -1.38
N LYS A 17 -3.12 -21.56 -2.48
CA LYS A 17 -4.25 -21.04 -3.27
C LYS A 17 -5.55 -21.50 -2.60
N GLU A 18 -6.26 -20.55 -2.03
CA GLU A 18 -7.59 -20.82 -1.46
C GLU A 18 -8.62 -20.98 -2.56
N LYS A 19 -9.63 -21.83 -2.29
CA LYS A 19 -10.78 -22.03 -3.17
C LYS A 19 -12.03 -21.51 -2.47
N LEU A 20 -12.80 -20.70 -3.18
CA LEU A 20 -14.11 -20.24 -2.75
C LEU A 20 -15.20 -21.07 -3.45
N HIS A 21 -16.11 -21.63 -2.69
CA HIS A 21 -17.29 -22.30 -3.19
C HIS A 21 -18.54 -21.44 -2.92
N LEU A 22 -19.20 -21.03 -3.99
CA LEU A 22 -20.50 -20.40 -3.94
C LEU A 22 -21.56 -21.47 -4.17
N ILE A 23 -22.45 -21.68 -3.22
CA ILE A 23 -23.49 -22.70 -3.24
C ILE A 23 -24.85 -22.00 -3.12
N LYS A 24 -25.77 -22.30 -4.05
CA LYS A 24 -27.16 -21.84 -3.97
C LYS A 24 -27.93 -22.79 -3.09
N LEU A 25 -28.41 -22.28 -1.95
CA LEU A 25 -29.15 -23.10 -0.99
C LEU A 25 -30.44 -23.65 -1.63
N GLY A 26 -30.75 -24.92 -1.32
CA GLY A 26 -31.92 -25.64 -1.87
C GLY A 26 -31.72 -26.17 -3.30
N THR A 27 -30.51 -26.07 -3.86
CA THR A 27 -30.14 -26.66 -5.16
C THR A 27 -28.79 -27.34 -5.05
N GLU A 28 -28.40 -28.10 -6.10
CA GLU A 28 -27.04 -28.65 -6.23
C GLU A 28 -26.07 -27.69 -6.93
N ASP A 29 -26.52 -26.48 -7.25
CA ASP A 29 -25.72 -25.49 -7.97
C ASP A 29 -24.52 -25.05 -7.13
N LYS A 30 -23.34 -25.38 -7.61
CA LYS A 30 -22.07 -25.01 -6.99
C LYS A 30 -21.12 -24.39 -8.00
N LYS A 31 -20.66 -23.17 -7.71
CA LYS A 31 -19.58 -22.53 -8.46
C LYS A 31 -18.31 -22.44 -7.62
N THR A 32 -17.18 -22.74 -8.24
CA THR A 32 -15.87 -22.70 -7.58
C THR A 32 -15.01 -21.62 -8.22
N PHE A 33 -14.36 -20.81 -7.37
CA PHE A 33 -13.35 -19.83 -7.75
C PHE A 33 -12.01 -20.26 -7.14
N GLU A 34 -10.94 -20.19 -7.90
CA GLU A 34 -9.59 -20.56 -7.48
C GLU A 34 -8.69 -19.35 -7.27
N GLY A 35 -7.68 -19.47 -6.42
CA GLY A 35 -6.71 -18.39 -6.17
C GLY A 35 -7.30 -17.20 -5.43
N VAL A 36 -8.30 -17.43 -4.58
CA VAL A 36 -9.02 -16.38 -3.87
C VAL A 36 -8.21 -15.93 -2.66
N GLY A 37 -7.94 -14.62 -2.55
CA GLY A 37 -7.31 -14.00 -1.38
C GLY A 37 -8.31 -13.42 -0.39
N GLY A 38 -9.55 -13.20 -0.83
CA GLY A 38 -10.64 -12.71 0.01
C GLY A 38 -11.90 -12.44 -0.82
N PHE A 39 -13.03 -12.35 -0.15
CA PHE A 39 -14.31 -12.08 -0.82
C PHE A 39 -15.28 -11.36 0.11
N SER A 40 -16.26 -10.68 -0.49
CA SER A 40 -17.39 -10.11 0.22
C SER A 40 -18.60 -10.01 -0.71
N PHE A 41 -19.81 -10.01 -0.14
CA PHE A 41 -20.99 -9.57 -0.87
C PHE A 41 -21.03 -8.03 -0.92
N ASN A 42 -21.74 -7.48 -1.91
CA ASN A 42 -21.91 -6.04 -2.07
C ASN A 42 -22.92 -5.46 -1.05
N LYS A 43 -22.69 -5.72 0.22
CA LYS A 43 -23.43 -5.18 1.37
C LYS A 43 -24.95 -5.36 1.27
N GLU A 44 -25.74 -4.28 1.45
CA GLU A 44 -27.21 -4.37 1.53
C GLU A 44 -27.85 -4.94 0.26
N ALA A 45 -27.34 -4.62 -0.93
CA ALA A 45 -27.89 -5.14 -2.18
C ALA A 45 -27.70 -6.66 -2.33
N SER A 46 -26.65 -7.25 -1.77
CA SER A 46 -26.33 -8.69 -1.79
C SER A 46 -26.53 -9.38 -3.16
N SER A 47 -26.37 -8.62 -4.24
CA SER A 47 -26.57 -9.05 -5.63
C SER A 47 -25.29 -9.49 -6.34
N HIS A 48 -24.16 -9.10 -5.80
CA HIS A 48 -22.84 -9.39 -6.36
C HIS A 48 -21.89 -9.95 -5.30
N LEU A 49 -21.00 -10.81 -5.75
CA LEU A 49 -19.86 -11.30 -4.99
C LEU A 49 -18.60 -10.60 -5.53
N VAL A 50 -17.91 -9.92 -4.66
CA VAL A 50 -16.64 -9.23 -4.93
C VAL A 50 -15.51 -10.13 -4.45
N ILE A 51 -14.64 -10.57 -5.35
CA ILE A 51 -13.58 -11.55 -5.07
C ILE A 51 -12.23 -10.93 -5.38
N ASN A 52 -11.33 -10.92 -4.40
CA ASN A 52 -9.95 -10.51 -4.58
C ASN A 52 -9.11 -11.69 -5.05
N LEU A 53 -8.41 -11.52 -6.17
CA LEU A 53 -7.53 -12.51 -6.79
C LEU A 53 -6.08 -11.97 -6.76
N PRO A 54 -5.30 -12.29 -5.71
CA PRO A 54 -3.92 -11.86 -5.60
C PRO A 54 -3.09 -12.34 -6.79
N LYS A 55 -2.23 -11.48 -7.30
CA LYS A 55 -1.26 -11.86 -8.35
C LYS A 55 -0.11 -12.64 -7.75
N GLU A 56 0.40 -13.60 -8.50
CA GLU A 56 1.61 -14.32 -8.14
C GLU A 56 2.85 -13.51 -8.53
N GLY A 57 3.86 -13.54 -7.69
CA GLY A 57 5.18 -12.98 -7.95
C GLY A 57 5.49 -11.70 -7.18
N ASN A 58 6.78 -11.37 -7.16
CA ASN A 58 7.33 -10.15 -6.53
C ASN A 58 7.33 -8.97 -7.54
N GLY A 59 6.32 -8.87 -8.38
CA GLY A 59 6.23 -7.81 -9.38
C GLY A 59 6.11 -6.41 -8.75
N GLU A 60 6.49 -5.38 -9.48
CA GLU A 60 6.35 -3.97 -9.06
C GLU A 60 4.89 -3.54 -8.92
N ALA A 61 3.94 -4.29 -9.52
CA ALA A 61 2.51 -4.02 -9.42
C ALA A 61 1.99 -4.34 -8.02
N LYS A 62 1.45 -3.34 -7.34
CA LYS A 62 0.87 -3.46 -6.00
C LYS A 62 -0.61 -3.84 -6.00
N GLY A 63 -1.24 -3.81 -7.17
CA GLY A 63 -2.66 -4.13 -7.34
C GLY A 63 -2.89 -5.63 -7.59
N ALA A 64 -3.99 -6.15 -7.06
CA ALA A 64 -4.55 -7.47 -7.34
C ALA A 64 -5.65 -7.40 -8.42
N ASP A 65 -6.11 -8.52 -8.93
CA ASP A 65 -7.31 -8.54 -9.76
C ASP A 65 -8.54 -8.67 -8.87
N LEU A 66 -9.59 -7.94 -9.22
CA LEU A 66 -10.86 -7.95 -8.51
C LEU A 66 -11.95 -8.47 -9.44
N LEU A 67 -12.52 -9.62 -9.12
CA LEU A 67 -13.59 -10.23 -9.88
C LEU A 67 -14.94 -9.86 -9.25
N ILE A 68 -15.79 -9.21 -10.04
CA ILE A 68 -17.17 -8.86 -9.66
C ILE A 68 -18.09 -9.89 -10.30
N TYR A 69 -18.75 -10.72 -9.50
CA TYR A 69 -19.62 -11.79 -9.95
C TYR A 69 -21.07 -11.47 -9.61
N HIS A 70 -21.95 -11.35 -10.62
CA HIS A 70 -23.37 -11.10 -10.44
C HIS A 70 -24.11 -12.41 -10.16
N LEU A 71 -24.74 -12.54 -8.99
CA LEU A 71 -25.32 -13.78 -8.49
C LEU A 71 -26.45 -14.31 -9.36
N ALA A 72 -27.35 -13.45 -9.81
CA ALA A 72 -28.54 -13.88 -10.55
C ALA A 72 -28.22 -14.30 -12.00
N SER A 73 -27.34 -13.57 -12.69
CA SER A 73 -27.02 -13.87 -14.10
C SER A 73 -25.80 -14.77 -14.30
N GLY A 74 -24.98 -14.97 -13.27
CA GLY A 74 -23.71 -15.69 -13.37
C GLY A 74 -22.62 -14.97 -14.17
N LYS A 75 -22.87 -13.74 -14.63
CA LYS A 75 -21.88 -12.92 -15.35
C LYS A 75 -20.82 -12.40 -14.40
N SER A 76 -19.62 -12.21 -14.92
CA SER A 76 -18.50 -11.65 -14.15
C SER A 76 -17.77 -10.58 -14.95
N GLN A 77 -17.22 -9.61 -14.22
CA GLN A 77 -16.33 -8.57 -14.71
C GLN A 77 -15.03 -8.61 -13.93
N ASN A 78 -13.89 -8.59 -14.60
CA ASN A 78 -12.58 -8.52 -13.96
C ASN A 78 -12.03 -7.09 -14.04
N LEU A 79 -11.62 -6.56 -12.89
CA LEU A 79 -10.92 -5.28 -12.77
C LEU A 79 -9.46 -5.58 -12.42
N GLY A 80 -8.54 -5.22 -13.32
CA GLY A 80 -7.12 -5.51 -13.15
C GLY A 80 -6.38 -4.48 -12.30
N ASN A 81 -5.32 -4.91 -11.61
CA ASN A 81 -4.41 -4.06 -10.83
C ASN A 81 -5.10 -3.19 -9.77
N VAL A 82 -6.16 -3.67 -9.15
CA VAL A 82 -6.87 -2.96 -8.09
C VAL A 82 -6.03 -2.98 -6.81
N ARG A 83 -5.64 -1.80 -6.33
CA ARG A 83 -4.88 -1.65 -5.08
C ARG A 83 -5.80 -1.61 -3.86
N GLU A 84 -6.86 -0.82 -3.94
CA GLU A 84 -7.84 -0.65 -2.88
C GLU A 84 -9.24 -0.55 -3.50
N HIS A 85 -10.23 -1.09 -2.81
CA HIS A 85 -11.62 -0.98 -3.22
C HIS A 85 -12.54 -0.89 -2.00
N ALA A 86 -13.67 -0.24 -2.18
CA ALA A 86 -14.70 -0.14 -1.17
C ALA A 86 -16.09 -0.04 -1.81
N VAL A 87 -17.02 -0.86 -1.35
CA VAL A 87 -18.43 -0.83 -1.75
C VAL A 87 -19.19 0.14 -0.84
N ASN A 88 -20.07 0.97 -1.39
CA ASN A 88 -20.93 1.85 -0.60
C ASN A 88 -21.96 1.03 0.21
N LYS A 89 -22.63 1.67 1.18
CA LYS A 89 -23.56 1.00 2.11
C LYS A 89 -24.69 0.25 1.37
N ALA A 90 -25.32 0.90 0.41
CA ALA A 90 -26.40 0.32 -0.37
C ALA A 90 -25.95 -0.82 -1.32
N GLY A 91 -24.64 -1.00 -1.54
CA GLY A 91 -24.14 -2.01 -2.47
C GLY A 91 -24.30 -1.69 -3.93
N THR A 92 -24.62 -0.44 -4.27
CA THR A 92 -24.90 0.01 -5.64
C THR A 92 -23.67 0.48 -6.40
N HIS A 93 -22.64 0.91 -5.67
CA HIS A 93 -21.40 1.46 -6.23
C HIS A 93 -20.17 0.88 -5.55
N LEU A 94 -19.12 0.70 -6.34
CA LEU A 94 -17.79 0.30 -5.86
C LEU A 94 -16.78 1.35 -6.33
N ALA A 95 -16.17 2.04 -5.35
CA ALA A 95 -15.01 2.88 -5.60
C ALA A 95 -13.75 2.04 -5.54
N TYR A 96 -12.83 2.23 -6.49
CA TYR A 96 -11.57 1.48 -6.49
C TYR A 96 -10.43 2.29 -7.09
N SER A 97 -9.22 1.96 -6.67
CA SER A 97 -7.98 2.52 -7.21
C SER A 97 -7.18 1.46 -7.97
N VAL A 98 -6.51 1.88 -9.03
CA VAL A 98 -5.61 1.06 -9.84
C VAL A 98 -4.17 1.46 -9.56
N ASP A 99 -3.29 0.47 -9.38
CA ASP A 99 -1.84 0.64 -9.21
C ASP A 99 -1.12 -0.40 -10.09
N ALA A 100 -0.83 -0.02 -11.32
CA ALA A 100 -0.15 -0.83 -12.32
C ALA A 100 1.38 -0.63 -12.26
N ALA A 101 2.16 -1.61 -12.70
CA ALA A 101 3.61 -1.62 -12.62
C ALA A 101 4.29 -0.40 -13.27
N ASN A 102 3.75 0.06 -14.39
CA ASN A 102 4.26 1.20 -15.14
C ASN A 102 3.43 2.47 -14.96
N SER A 103 2.58 2.52 -13.94
CA SER A 103 1.63 3.59 -13.64
C SER A 103 0.60 3.88 -14.76
N GLN A 104 0.60 3.11 -15.85
CA GLN A 104 -0.39 3.26 -16.92
C GLN A 104 -1.77 2.80 -16.42
N GLY A 105 -2.73 3.70 -16.51
CA GLY A 105 -4.09 3.45 -16.01
C GLY A 105 -4.22 3.59 -14.50
N ASN A 106 -3.20 4.08 -13.79
CA ASN A 106 -3.36 4.46 -12.39
C ASN A 106 -4.45 5.53 -12.26
N GLY A 107 -5.29 5.39 -11.25
CA GLY A 107 -6.41 6.30 -11.09
C GLY A 107 -7.37 5.88 -9.99
N LEU A 108 -8.38 6.72 -9.82
CA LEU A 108 -9.55 6.50 -8.98
C LEU A 108 -10.78 6.34 -9.87
N TYR A 109 -11.50 5.27 -9.64
CA TYR A 109 -12.61 4.82 -10.48
C TYR A 109 -13.86 4.57 -9.64
N LEU A 110 -15.03 4.73 -10.29
CA LEU A 110 -16.33 4.39 -9.73
C LEU A 110 -17.05 3.41 -10.66
N LEU A 111 -17.35 2.22 -10.15
CA LEU A 111 -18.16 1.22 -10.83
C LEU A 111 -19.61 1.30 -10.32
N THR A 112 -20.57 1.43 -11.22
CA THR A 112 -21.99 1.26 -10.94
C THR A 112 -22.36 -0.22 -11.12
N MET A 113 -22.70 -0.90 -10.03
CA MET A 113 -22.89 -2.37 -10.01
C MET A 113 -24.01 -2.86 -10.92
N ALA A 114 -25.12 -2.12 -10.99
CA ALA A 114 -26.29 -2.52 -11.78
C ALA A 114 -26.05 -2.54 -13.30
N THR A 115 -25.23 -1.62 -13.79
CA THR A 115 -24.96 -1.44 -15.23
C THR A 115 -23.58 -1.92 -15.66
N ASN A 116 -22.71 -2.25 -14.70
CA ASN A 116 -21.27 -2.49 -14.90
C ASN A 116 -20.55 -1.30 -15.58
N SER A 117 -21.09 -0.09 -15.44
CA SER A 117 -20.50 1.13 -15.99
C SER A 117 -19.37 1.62 -15.09
N ILE A 118 -18.21 1.88 -15.70
CA ILE A 118 -17.04 2.42 -15.02
C ILE A 118 -16.86 3.88 -15.41
N GLN A 119 -16.72 4.75 -14.41
CA GLN A 119 -16.36 6.15 -14.58
C GLN A 119 -14.96 6.39 -14.04
N VAL A 120 -14.12 7.07 -14.81
CA VAL A 120 -12.81 7.54 -14.39
C VAL A 120 -13.04 8.86 -13.65
N LEU A 121 -12.67 8.93 -12.38
CA LEU A 121 -12.82 10.14 -11.57
C LEU A 121 -11.57 11.02 -11.63
N ASP A 122 -10.41 10.40 -11.50
CA ASP A 122 -9.10 11.04 -11.64
C ASP A 122 -8.08 10.02 -12.14
N SER A 123 -7.11 10.47 -12.94
CA SER A 123 -6.04 9.63 -13.48
C SER A 123 -4.71 10.39 -13.47
N ASP A 124 -3.68 9.81 -12.87
CA ASP A 124 -2.33 10.36 -12.77
C ASP A 124 -1.36 9.19 -12.51
N GLU A 125 -0.08 9.38 -12.73
CA GLU A 125 0.97 8.43 -12.32
C GLU A 125 1.10 8.26 -10.80
N ALA A 126 0.34 9.03 -10.02
CA ALA A 126 0.28 8.97 -8.57
C ALA A 126 -0.37 7.67 -8.06
N GLY A 127 -0.13 7.35 -6.79
CA GLY A 127 -0.86 6.31 -6.08
C GLY A 127 -2.16 6.83 -5.48
N TYR A 128 -3.25 6.07 -5.60
CA TYR A 128 -4.54 6.38 -4.99
C TYR A 128 -4.84 5.40 -3.87
N GLN A 129 -5.28 5.91 -2.72
CA GLN A 129 -5.50 5.09 -1.52
C GLN A 129 -6.46 5.75 -0.52
N SER A 130 -6.76 5.02 0.57
CA SER A 130 -7.57 5.51 1.69
C SER A 130 -9.00 5.88 1.28
N ILE A 131 -9.61 5.07 0.40
CA ILE A 131 -11.01 5.23 0.00
C ILE A 131 -11.90 5.08 1.23
N ASN A 132 -12.73 6.10 1.48
CA ASN A 132 -13.62 6.14 2.65
C ASN A 132 -14.99 6.68 2.30
N TRP A 133 -16.00 5.82 2.35
CA TRP A 133 -17.40 6.17 2.14
C TRP A 133 -17.97 6.89 3.36
N THR A 134 -18.92 7.79 3.12
CA THR A 134 -19.82 8.29 4.17
C THR A 134 -20.64 7.14 4.76
N GLU A 135 -21.18 7.32 5.94
CA GLU A 135 -22.06 6.33 6.57
C GLU A 135 -23.30 6.06 5.73
N LYS A 136 -23.86 7.08 5.09
CA LYS A 136 -25.00 6.97 4.16
C LYS A 136 -24.62 6.30 2.84
N GLY A 137 -23.34 6.31 2.47
CA GLY A 137 -22.84 5.72 1.22
C GLY A 137 -23.18 6.54 -0.04
N ASP A 138 -23.46 7.83 0.13
CA ASP A 138 -23.84 8.80 -0.92
C ASP A 138 -22.66 9.62 -1.45
N ALA A 139 -21.55 9.61 -0.72
CA ALA A 139 -20.30 10.28 -1.06
C ALA A 139 -19.10 9.48 -0.51
N PHE A 140 -17.92 9.75 -1.04
CA PHE A 140 -16.67 9.20 -0.49
C PHE A 140 -15.51 10.17 -0.68
N ALA A 141 -14.43 9.91 0.05
CA ALA A 141 -13.17 10.62 -0.10
C ALA A 141 -12.02 9.62 -0.31
N ALA A 142 -10.94 10.08 -0.92
CA ALA A 142 -9.73 9.32 -1.14
C ALA A 142 -8.50 10.22 -1.09
N LEU A 143 -7.31 9.63 -1.04
CA LEU A 143 -6.04 10.32 -1.12
C LEU A 143 -5.31 9.97 -2.41
N LYS A 144 -4.74 10.98 -3.06
CA LYS A 144 -3.79 10.87 -4.16
C LYS A 144 -2.41 11.23 -3.62
N MET A 145 -1.47 10.30 -3.71
CA MET A 145 -0.13 10.44 -3.15
C MET A 145 0.90 10.45 -4.27
N LYS A 146 1.65 11.52 -4.39
CA LYS A 146 2.66 11.71 -5.43
C LYS A 146 4.05 11.77 -4.80
N LYS A 147 4.97 10.93 -5.27
CA LYS A 147 6.36 10.95 -4.83
C LYS A 147 7.02 12.26 -5.18
N ASP A 148 7.73 12.84 -4.20
CA ASP A 148 8.61 13.99 -4.40
C ASP A 148 10.00 13.63 -3.86
N LYS A 149 10.97 13.49 -4.75
CA LYS A 149 12.36 13.09 -4.40
C LYS A 149 13.04 14.04 -3.39
N LYS A 150 12.49 15.24 -3.22
CA LYS A 150 13.01 16.24 -2.27
C LYS A 150 12.67 15.89 -0.82
N TYR A 151 11.63 15.09 -0.60
CA TYR A 151 11.13 14.76 0.73
C TYR A 151 11.09 13.25 0.97
N LYS A 152 11.15 12.86 2.25
CA LYS A 152 10.98 11.44 2.67
C LYS A 152 9.51 11.00 2.53
N GLN A 153 8.58 11.95 2.58
CA GLN A 153 7.13 11.72 2.46
C GLN A 153 6.63 12.06 1.06
N ASP A 154 5.60 11.36 0.64
CA ASP A 154 4.85 11.71 -0.57
C ASP A 154 4.00 12.97 -0.34
N LYS A 155 3.82 13.76 -1.38
CA LYS A 155 2.86 14.87 -1.37
C LYS A 155 1.45 14.36 -1.60
N GLY A 156 0.53 14.72 -0.71
CA GLY A 156 -0.84 14.29 -0.75
C GLY A 156 -1.80 15.34 -1.30
N THR A 157 -2.82 14.86 -2.02
CA THR A 157 -4.00 15.61 -2.46
C THR A 157 -5.23 14.89 -1.90
N VAL A 158 -6.20 15.62 -1.39
CA VAL A 158 -7.49 15.05 -0.95
C VAL A 158 -8.47 15.12 -2.09
N LEU A 159 -9.14 13.99 -2.36
CA LEU A 159 -10.21 13.86 -3.34
C LEU A 159 -11.53 13.66 -2.60
N GLY A 160 -12.54 14.46 -2.94
CA GLY A 160 -13.90 14.30 -2.44
C GLY A 160 -14.86 14.08 -3.59
N VAL A 161 -15.68 13.03 -3.53
CA VAL A 161 -16.63 12.66 -4.57
C VAL A 161 -18.04 12.68 -3.99
N LYS A 162 -18.94 13.40 -4.65
CA LYS A 162 -20.36 13.50 -4.34
C LYS A 162 -21.19 13.21 -5.58
N ASN A 163 -22.49 13.07 -5.42
CA ASN A 163 -23.45 12.90 -6.50
C ASN A 163 -23.10 11.72 -7.43
N LEU A 164 -23.23 10.50 -6.92
CA LEU A 164 -22.77 9.27 -7.59
C LEU A 164 -23.42 9.01 -8.96
N SER A 165 -24.60 9.58 -9.24
CA SER A 165 -25.25 9.47 -10.55
C SER A 165 -24.56 10.32 -11.63
N ASN A 166 -23.98 11.45 -11.24
CA ASN A 166 -23.13 12.31 -12.05
C ASN A 166 -21.98 12.80 -11.16
N PRO A 167 -20.93 12.00 -10.96
CA PRO A 167 -19.93 12.23 -9.97
C PRO A 167 -19.27 13.60 -10.08
N GLN A 168 -19.34 14.35 -8.98
CA GLN A 168 -18.66 15.63 -8.84
C GLN A 168 -17.41 15.42 -7.98
N LEU A 169 -16.26 15.65 -8.60
CA LEU A 169 -14.96 15.55 -7.96
C LEU A 169 -14.50 16.92 -7.47
N SER A 170 -14.18 17.00 -6.19
CA SER A 170 -13.48 18.13 -5.57
C SER A 170 -12.06 17.72 -5.22
N LEU A 171 -11.08 18.53 -5.60
CA LEU A 171 -9.66 18.30 -5.35
C LEU A 171 -9.14 19.39 -4.41
N TYR A 172 -8.47 19.00 -3.34
CA TYR A 172 -7.70 19.91 -2.51
C TYR A 172 -6.22 19.50 -2.52
N GLU A 173 -5.41 20.36 -3.13
CA GLU A 173 -3.96 20.17 -3.27
C GLU A 173 -3.22 21.22 -2.41
N PRO A 174 -2.73 20.85 -1.22
CA PRO A 174 -2.08 21.78 -0.31
C PRO A 174 -0.88 22.52 -0.92
N ALA A 175 -0.17 21.88 -1.85
CA ALA A 175 0.98 22.48 -2.54
C ALA A 175 0.60 23.71 -3.37
N LYS A 176 -0.67 23.88 -3.74
CA LYS A 176 -1.21 25.03 -4.48
C LYS A 176 -1.83 26.10 -3.54
N ASP A 177 -2.02 25.78 -2.27
CA ASP A 177 -2.61 26.68 -1.28
C ASP A 177 -1.49 27.27 -0.41
N SER A 178 -0.86 28.34 -0.89
CA SER A 178 0.25 29.01 -0.20
C SER A 178 -0.19 29.85 1.00
N THR A 179 -1.47 30.17 1.12
CA THR A 179 -2.01 31.06 2.16
C THR A 179 -2.77 30.31 3.24
N GLY A 180 -3.47 29.26 2.89
CA GLY A 180 -4.29 28.48 3.81
C GLY A 180 -3.62 27.22 4.36
N PHE A 181 -2.47 26.79 3.80
CA PHE A 181 -1.77 25.60 4.23
C PHE A 181 -0.28 25.84 4.46
N ASP A 182 0.22 25.48 5.65
CA ASP A 182 1.66 25.58 5.95
C ASP A 182 2.43 24.53 5.12
N GLN A 183 3.27 25.02 4.20
CA GLN A 183 4.05 24.21 3.26
C GLN A 183 5.13 23.32 3.92
N LYS A 184 5.29 23.40 5.26
CA LYS A 184 6.10 22.46 6.05
C LYS A 184 5.41 21.12 6.27
N TYR A 185 4.13 21.00 5.92
CA TYR A 185 3.32 19.80 6.09
C TYR A 185 2.84 19.26 4.74
N THR A 186 2.33 18.05 4.76
CA THR A 186 1.61 17.40 3.66
C THR A 186 0.44 16.59 4.23
N ILE A 187 -0.43 16.09 3.35
CA ILE A 187 -1.51 15.19 3.75
C ILE A 187 -0.92 13.86 4.24
N SER A 188 -1.40 13.39 5.38
CA SER A 188 -0.96 12.13 5.98
C SER A 188 -1.68 10.93 5.35
N PRO A 189 -0.96 9.91 4.85
CA PRO A 189 -1.57 8.68 4.38
C PRO A 189 -2.11 7.81 5.52
N ASN A 190 -1.72 8.10 6.77
CA ASN A 190 -2.08 7.31 7.94
C ASN A 190 -3.50 7.63 8.49
N ARG A 191 -4.15 8.66 7.95
CA ARG A 191 -5.51 9.03 8.30
C ARG A 191 -6.38 9.07 7.05
N ARG A 192 -7.43 8.23 7.03
CA ARG A 192 -8.41 8.26 5.95
C ARG A 192 -9.15 9.60 5.94
N PRO A 193 -9.30 10.24 4.78
CA PRO A 193 -10.11 11.44 4.67
C PRO A 193 -11.58 11.10 4.87
N MET A 194 -12.35 12.02 5.43
CA MET A 194 -13.78 11.81 5.68
C MET A 194 -14.58 13.08 5.46
N TRP A 195 -15.77 12.91 4.89
CA TRP A 195 -16.77 13.95 4.79
C TRP A 195 -17.43 14.21 6.14
N SER A 196 -17.83 15.47 6.38
CA SER A 196 -18.85 15.78 7.37
C SER A 196 -20.19 15.17 6.96
N GLU A 197 -21.12 14.99 7.89
CA GLU A 197 -22.42 14.38 7.62
C GLU A 197 -23.24 15.17 6.59
N ASP A 198 -23.13 16.49 6.58
CA ASP A 198 -23.79 17.41 5.65
C ASP A 198 -23.04 17.56 4.31
N LEU A 199 -21.93 16.87 4.12
CA LEU A 199 -21.05 16.94 2.95
C LEU A 199 -20.53 18.34 2.63
N SER A 200 -20.46 19.23 3.62
CA SER A 200 -19.93 20.59 3.45
C SER A 200 -18.42 20.65 3.67
N ARG A 201 -17.84 19.72 4.44
CA ARG A 201 -16.44 19.74 4.86
C ARG A 201 -15.77 18.39 4.66
N LEU A 202 -14.46 18.43 4.35
CA LEU A 202 -13.57 17.27 4.33
C LEU A 202 -12.56 17.37 5.45
N PHE A 203 -12.45 16.31 6.24
CA PHE A 203 -11.44 16.14 7.28
C PHE A 203 -10.33 15.23 6.77
N TYR A 204 -9.09 15.58 7.04
CA TYR A 204 -7.91 14.80 6.66
C TYR A 204 -6.79 14.96 7.69
N GLY A 205 -5.86 14.04 7.70
CA GLY A 205 -4.67 14.15 8.54
C GLY A 205 -3.54 14.89 7.83
N ILE A 206 -2.68 15.53 8.60
CA ILE A 206 -1.45 16.15 8.10
C ILE A 206 -0.24 15.59 8.84
N HIS A 207 0.93 15.65 8.23
CA HIS A 207 2.21 15.34 8.87
C HIS A 207 3.34 16.23 8.32
N PRO A 208 4.43 16.42 9.09
CA PRO A 208 5.54 17.27 8.66
C PRO A 208 6.23 16.67 7.41
N LEU A 209 6.64 17.54 6.50
CA LEU A 209 7.56 17.21 5.41
C LEU A 209 8.99 17.22 5.93
N VAL A 210 9.71 16.12 5.73
CA VAL A 210 11.12 15.98 6.09
C VAL A 210 11.93 15.88 4.80
N LEU A 211 12.95 16.73 4.65
CA LEU A 211 13.84 16.64 3.50
C LEU A 211 14.50 15.26 3.41
N ALA A 212 14.51 14.70 2.22
CA ALA A 212 15.31 13.52 1.95
C ALA A 212 16.79 13.88 2.15
N GLU A 213 17.52 13.05 2.87
CA GLU A 213 18.96 13.16 2.92
C GLU A 213 19.47 13.04 1.47
N LYS A 214 20.30 13.99 1.04
CA LYS A 214 21.01 13.83 -0.22
C LYS A 214 21.78 12.52 -0.10
N GLU A 215 21.48 11.55 -0.94
CA GLU A 215 22.37 10.41 -1.08
C GLU A 215 23.73 10.99 -1.44
N THR A 216 24.63 11.06 -0.47
CA THR A 216 26.04 11.14 -0.80
C THR A 216 26.29 9.94 -1.70
N PRO A 217 26.80 10.12 -2.93
CA PRO A 217 27.05 8.99 -3.79
C PRO A 217 27.88 8.03 -2.95
N LYS A 218 27.34 6.86 -2.64
CA LYS A 218 28.11 5.77 -2.07
C LYS A 218 29.23 5.62 -3.08
N LYS A 219 30.46 6.11 -2.72
CA LYS A 219 31.65 5.75 -3.48
C LYS A 219 31.51 4.26 -3.69
N ALA A 220 31.46 3.85 -4.94
CA ALA A 220 31.48 2.45 -5.29
C ALA A 220 32.69 1.91 -4.51
N VAL A 221 32.42 1.19 -3.43
CA VAL A 221 33.46 0.49 -2.70
C VAL A 221 33.83 -0.60 -3.66
N ASN A 222 34.90 -0.39 -4.42
CA ASN A 222 35.48 -1.42 -5.24
C ASN A 222 35.66 -2.63 -4.33
N GLU A 223 35.09 -3.77 -4.70
CA GLU A 223 35.24 -5.03 -3.94
C GLU A 223 36.75 -5.33 -3.69
N ASP A 224 37.61 -4.87 -4.57
CA ASP A 224 39.06 -4.93 -4.43
C ASP A 224 39.60 -4.09 -3.23
N SER A 225 38.99 -2.92 -2.95
CA SER A 225 39.40 -2.08 -1.78
C SER A 225 39.00 -2.70 -0.45
N VAL A 226 37.87 -3.44 -0.40
CA VAL A 226 37.44 -4.16 0.82
C VAL A 226 38.36 -5.36 1.06
N LYS A 227 38.69 -6.11 0.01
CA LYS A 227 39.63 -7.25 0.08
C LYS A 227 41.04 -6.80 0.51
N THR A 228 41.49 -5.63 0.04
CA THR A 228 42.80 -5.07 0.42
C THR A 228 42.82 -4.64 1.88
N ALA A 229 41.77 -3.98 2.38
CA ALA A 229 41.70 -3.56 3.80
C ALA A 229 41.54 -4.77 4.75
N GLU A 230 40.83 -5.79 4.37
CA GLU A 230 40.71 -7.03 5.15
C GLU A 230 42.02 -7.81 5.17
N SER A 231 42.74 -7.87 4.06
CA SER A 231 44.04 -8.54 3.97
C SER A 231 45.13 -7.79 4.78
N GLU A 232 45.15 -6.45 4.77
CA GLU A 232 46.03 -5.64 5.58
C GLU A 232 45.74 -5.78 7.09
N ASN A 233 44.49 -5.84 7.50
CA ASN A 233 44.09 -6.06 8.87
C ASN A 233 44.49 -7.47 9.34
N LEU A 234 44.29 -8.48 8.50
CA LEU A 234 44.73 -9.85 8.78
C LEU A 234 46.25 -9.95 8.91
N ALA A 235 47.00 -9.29 8.03
CA ALA A 235 48.47 -9.21 8.07
C ALA A 235 48.99 -8.54 9.36
N LYS A 236 48.32 -7.48 9.84
CA LYS A 236 48.63 -6.83 11.12
C LYS A 236 48.41 -7.74 12.31
N ILE A 237 47.33 -8.51 12.32
CA ILE A 237 47.06 -9.49 13.39
C ILE A 237 48.10 -10.61 13.38
N MET A 238 48.48 -11.11 12.19
CA MET A 238 49.47 -12.17 12.05
C MET A 238 50.90 -11.71 12.39
N ALA A 239 51.20 -10.41 12.27
CA ALA A 239 52.48 -9.81 12.64
C ALA A 239 52.58 -9.42 14.13
N ASP A 240 51.48 -9.47 14.87
CA ASP A 240 51.44 -9.12 16.29
C ASP A 240 52.05 -10.26 17.15
N THR A 241 53.25 -10.07 17.55
CA THR A 241 54.03 -11.03 18.37
C THR A 241 53.48 -11.22 19.79
N THR A 242 52.48 -10.43 20.19
CA THR A 242 51.81 -10.55 21.49
C THR A 242 50.71 -11.60 21.50
N ILE A 243 50.26 -12.06 20.33
CA ILE A 243 49.24 -13.10 20.17
C ILE A 243 49.90 -14.48 20.27
N LYS A 244 49.81 -15.08 21.46
CA LYS A 244 50.39 -16.40 21.76
C LYS A 244 49.37 -17.49 21.98
N SER A 245 48.08 -17.17 21.99
CA SER A 245 46.99 -18.14 22.22
C SER A 245 45.75 -17.83 21.37
N ILE A 246 44.85 -18.83 21.22
CA ILE A 246 43.55 -18.67 20.56
C ILE A 246 42.70 -17.59 21.28
N ALA A 247 42.87 -17.47 22.60
CA ALA A 247 42.12 -16.45 23.37
C ALA A 247 42.60 -15.03 23.03
N ASP A 248 43.93 -14.84 22.80
CA ASP A 248 44.47 -13.55 22.37
C ASP A 248 44.00 -13.18 20.96
N LEU A 249 43.91 -14.16 20.06
CA LEU A 249 43.39 -13.98 18.72
C LEU A 249 41.89 -13.57 18.74
N GLN A 250 41.10 -14.24 19.56
CA GLN A 250 39.67 -13.90 19.72
C GLN A 250 39.47 -12.48 20.28
N LYS A 251 40.34 -12.05 21.20
CA LYS A 251 40.33 -10.71 21.78
C LYS A 251 40.72 -9.64 20.75
N ALA A 252 41.72 -9.94 19.89
CA ALA A 252 42.12 -9.05 18.81
C ALA A 252 41.03 -8.88 17.75
N ILE A 253 40.37 -9.96 17.34
CA ILE A 253 39.21 -9.93 16.41
C ILE A 253 38.03 -9.19 17.04
N GLY A 254 37.78 -9.39 18.34
CA GLY A 254 36.73 -8.68 19.07
C GLY A 254 36.91 -7.16 19.08
N LYS A 255 38.15 -6.68 19.22
CA LYS A 255 38.51 -5.25 19.16
C LYS A 255 38.31 -4.64 17.77
N LEU A 256 38.55 -5.39 16.70
CA LEU A 256 38.31 -4.95 15.33
C LEU A 256 36.80 -4.84 15.02
N ASN A 257 35.99 -5.75 15.56
CA ASN A 257 34.52 -5.76 15.38
C ASN A 257 33.84 -4.71 16.27
N SER A 258 34.35 -4.38 17.44
CA SER A 258 33.77 -3.35 18.32
C SER A 258 34.02 -1.92 17.82
N GLY A 259 35.03 -1.68 16.99
CA GLY A 259 35.24 -0.39 16.30
C GLY A 259 34.25 -0.09 15.19
N LYS A 260 33.34 -1.04 14.80
CA LYS A 260 32.29 -0.88 13.80
C LYS A 260 30.87 -0.70 14.38
N SER A 261 30.72 -0.63 15.72
CA SER A 261 29.39 -0.70 16.36
C SER A 261 28.91 0.59 17.04
N ASP A 262 29.55 1.74 16.84
CA ASP A 262 29.12 2.99 17.50
C ASP A 262 28.19 3.89 16.70
N ASP A 263 27.60 3.41 15.61
CA ASP A 263 26.60 4.17 14.85
C ASP A 263 25.18 3.54 14.81
N LYS A 264 24.84 2.71 15.79
CA LYS A 264 23.43 2.37 16.08
C LYS A 264 22.95 3.07 17.34
N LYS A 265 22.90 4.40 17.30
CA LYS A 265 21.91 5.12 18.10
C LYS A 265 20.54 4.74 17.55
N SER A 266 19.78 4.00 18.37
CA SER A 266 18.36 3.79 18.18
C SER A 266 17.69 5.17 18.01
N ASN A 267 17.33 5.53 16.79
CA ASN A 267 16.35 6.55 16.57
C ASN A 267 15.02 5.95 17.02
N ASP A 268 14.70 6.07 18.31
CA ASP A 268 13.35 6.14 18.79
C ASP A 268 12.73 7.40 18.15
N ALA A 269 12.30 7.24 16.91
CA ALA A 269 11.46 8.22 16.26
C ALA A 269 10.19 8.33 17.11
N LYS A 270 10.11 9.39 17.94
CA LYS A 270 8.87 9.82 18.58
C LYS A 270 7.78 9.69 17.55
N LYS A 271 6.78 8.85 17.82
CA LYS A 271 5.55 8.78 17.02
C LYS A 271 5.06 10.20 16.86
N PRO A 272 4.84 10.69 15.62
CA PRO A 272 4.37 12.04 15.43
C PRO A 272 3.02 12.20 16.13
N ASP A 273 2.91 13.20 17.01
CA ASP A 273 1.65 13.62 17.58
C ASP A 273 0.74 14.06 16.42
N MET A 274 -0.43 13.45 16.36
CA MET A 274 -1.40 13.71 15.31
C MET A 274 -2.18 14.98 15.67
N THR A 275 -1.90 16.08 14.99
CA THR A 275 -2.66 17.33 15.15
C THR A 275 -3.85 17.31 14.18
N ILE A 276 -5.05 17.34 14.73
CA ILE A 276 -6.30 17.47 13.97
C ILE A 276 -6.67 18.97 13.95
N TRP A 277 -6.74 19.55 12.75
CA TRP A 277 -7.18 20.94 12.58
C TRP A 277 -8.65 21.00 12.23
N HIS A 278 -9.39 21.82 12.98
CA HIS A 278 -10.75 22.27 12.65
C HIS A 278 -10.68 23.52 11.78
N TRP A 279 -11.35 23.52 10.65
CA TRP A 279 -11.67 24.75 9.94
C TRP A 279 -13.08 25.18 10.33
N GLN A 280 -13.19 26.41 10.78
CA GLN A 280 -14.46 27.11 10.91
C GLN A 280 -14.83 27.76 9.57
#